data_9c83f0c7bc5cebaa065388e74e208593
#
_entry.id   9c83f0c7bc5cebaa065388e74e208593
#
_cell.length_a   1.000
_cell.length_b   1.000
_cell.length_c   1.000
_cell.angle_alpha   90.00
_cell.angle_beta   90.00
_cell.angle_gamma   90.00
#
_symmetry.space_group_name_H-M   'P 1'
#
loop_
_entity.id
_entity.type
_entity.pdbx_description
1 polymer ?
#
loop_
_entity_poly.entity_id
_entity_poly.type
_entity_poly.pdbx_seq_one_letter_code
_entity_poly.pdbx_strand_id
1 'polypeptide(L)' 'MRVKFSVFIQALDKQGLTLMEFCNRSQTTPRALVMYLSGKPITFDKKRFTWAAVLDVKHDELFY' A
#
# COMPACT_ATOMS: atom_id res chain seq x y z
N MET A 1 10.05 -5.87 -4.00
CA MET A 1 9.38 -4.80 -4.76
C MET A 1 9.05 -3.63 -3.85
N ARG A 2 9.06 -2.45 -4.39
CA ARG A 2 8.79 -1.22 -3.64
C ARG A 2 7.48 -0.60 -4.06
N VAL A 3 6.89 0.19 -3.17
CA VAL A 3 5.64 0.88 -3.44
C VAL A 3 5.89 2.09 -4.33
N LYS A 4 5.07 2.24 -5.38
CA LYS A 4 5.05 3.48 -6.16
C LYS A 4 4.24 4.51 -5.37
N PHE A 5 4.92 5.43 -4.72
CA PHE A 5 4.30 6.35 -3.78
C PHE A 5 3.17 7.17 -4.41
N SER A 6 3.38 7.70 -5.60
CA SER A 6 2.35 8.50 -6.28
C SER A 6 1.09 7.68 -6.58
N VAL A 7 1.26 6.44 -7.00
CA VAL A 7 0.13 5.54 -7.26
C VAL A 7 -0.61 5.22 -5.96
N PHE A 8 0.16 4.97 -4.88
CA PHE A 8 -0.41 4.71 -3.56
C PHE A 8 -1.30 5.86 -3.10
N ILE A 9 -0.80 7.09 -3.16
CA ILE A 9 -1.53 8.27 -2.69
C ILE A 9 -2.78 8.51 -3.54
N GLN A 10 -2.67 8.39 -4.87
CA GLN A 10 -3.81 8.57 -5.76
C GLN A 10 -4.89 7.52 -5.50
N ALA A 11 -4.50 6.26 -5.33
CA ALA A 11 -5.44 5.18 -5.06
C ALA A 11 -6.11 5.35 -3.69
N LEU A 12 -5.35 5.77 -2.70
CA LEU A 12 -5.86 6.03 -1.36
C LEU A 12 -6.94 7.13 -1.41
N ASP A 13 -6.65 8.22 -2.09
CA ASP A 13 -7.57 9.34 -2.27
C ASP A 13 -8.84 8.90 -3.02
N LYS A 14 -8.68 8.15 -4.09
CA LYS A 14 -9.80 7.63 -4.89
C LYS A 14 -10.73 6.75 -4.07
N GLN A 15 -10.18 5.96 -3.15
CA GLN A 15 -10.97 5.11 -2.26
C GLN A 15 -11.54 5.86 -1.07
N GLY A 16 -11.14 7.11 -0.87
CA GLY A 16 -11.60 7.91 0.26
C GLY A 16 -11.10 7.38 1.60
N LEU A 17 -9.94 6.73 1.62
CA LEU A 17 -9.37 6.16 2.83
C LEU A 17 -8.37 7.10 3.48
N THR A 18 -8.38 7.14 4.82
CA THR A 18 -7.28 7.73 5.57
C THR A 18 -6.14 6.71 5.67
N LEU A 19 -4.95 7.17 6.03
CA LEU A 19 -3.82 6.27 6.26
C LEU A 19 -4.13 5.25 7.36
N MET A 20 -4.81 5.66 8.41
CA MET A 20 -5.18 4.75 9.50
C MET A 20 -6.19 3.69 9.05
N GLU A 21 -7.16 4.08 8.23
CA GLU A 21 -8.12 3.13 7.67
C GLU A 21 -7.41 2.12 6.77
N PHE A 22 -6.45 2.59 5.96
CA PHE A 22 -5.65 1.69 5.14
C PHE A 22 -4.86 0.72 5.99
N CYS A 23 -4.23 1.20 7.07
CA CYS A 23 -3.50 0.33 8.00
C CYS A 23 -4.40 -0.76 8.56
N ASN A 24 -5.61 -0.40 8.98
CA ASN A 24 -6.55 -1.36 9.53
C ASN A 24 -6.98 -2.40 8.50
N ARG A 25 -7.33 -1.97 7.30
CA ARG A 25 -7.81 -2.86 6.23
C ARG A 25 -6.72 -3.78 5.70
N SER A 26 -5.50 -3.29 5.60
CA SER A 26 -4.37 -4.05 5.07
C SER A 26 -3.61 -4.81 6.17
N GLN A 27 -4.02 -4.65 7.43
CA GLN A 27 -3.34 -5.24 8.59
C GLN A 27 -1.86 -4.87 8.62
N THR A 28 -1.58 -3.61 8.29
CA THR A 28 -0.23 -3.05 8.32
C THR A 28 -0.17 -2.05 9.48
N THR A 29 0.88 -2.15 10.31
CA THR A 29 1.05 -1.18 11.39
C THR A 29 1.43 0.18 10.81
N PRO A 30 1.08 1.29 11.49
CA PRO A 30 1.51 2.62 11.02
C PRO A 30 3.02 2.75 10.86
N ARG A 31 3.78 2.12 11.76
CA ARG A 31 5.25 2.13 11.69
C ARG A 31 5.75 1.43 10.42
N ALA A 32 5.19 0.25 10.12
CA ALA A 32 5.55 -0.50 8.92
C ALA A 32 5.15 0.27 7.66
N LEU A 33 3.99 0.92 7.68
CA LEU A 33 3.54 1.75 6.57
C LEU A 33 4.56 2.84 6.24
N VAL A 34 5.01 3.57 7.25
CA VAL A 34 6.02 4.63 7.06
C VAL A 34 7.29 4.06 6.44
N MET A 35 7.74 2.90 6.92
CA MET A 35 8.93 2.25 6.38
C MET A 35 8.78 1.90 4.90
N TYR A 36 7.64 1.31 4.53
CA TYR A 36 7.40 0.91 3.14
C TYR A 36 7.25 2.12 2.23
N LEU A 37 6.57 3.17 2.68
CA LEU A 37 6.44 4.40 1.91
C LEU A 37 7.77 5.16 1.77
N SER A 38 8.70 4.92 2.68
CA SER A 38 10.06 5.50 2.61
C SER A 38 10.99 4.73 1.68
N GLY A 39 10.52 3.63 1.08
CA GLY A 39 11.29 2.88 0.10
C GLY A 39 11.72 1.49 0.52
N LYS A 40 11.34 1.02 1.71
CA LYS A 40 11.65 -0.35 2.10
C LYS A 40 10.87 -1.32 1.21
N PRO A 41 11.53 -2.34 0.64
CA PRO A 41 10.83 -3.33 -0.20
C PRO A 41 9.83 -4.15 0.61
N ILE A 42 8.73 -4.49 -0.01
CA ILE A 42 7.78 -5.47 0.52
C ILE A 42 8.05 -6.78 -0.19
N THR A 43 8.61 -7.75 0.54
CA THR A 43 9.04 -9.02 -0.04
C THR A 43 7.97 -10.11 -0.02
N PHE A 44 6.97 -9.99 0.85
CA PHE A 44 5.90 -10.97 0.94
C PHE A 44 4.84 -10.71 -0.12
N ASP A 45 4.64 -11.66 -1.01
CA ASP A 45 3.63 -11.57 -2.06
C ASP A 45 2.24 -11.31 -1.49
N LYS A 46 1.87 -12.04 -0.45
CA LYS A 46 0.56 -11.90 0.17
C LYS A 46 0.31 -10.47 0.63
N LYS A 47 1.32 -9.83 1.23
CA LYS A 47 1.18 -8.45 1.69
C LYS A 47 0.98 -7.50 0.51
N ARG A 48 1.76 -7.67 -0.56
CA ARG A 48 1.63 -6.83 -1.75
C ARG A 48 0.24 -6.95 -2.38
N PHE A 49 -0.25 -8.17 -2.53
CA PHE A 49 -1.58 -8.39 -3.11
C PHE A 49 -2.69 -7.87 -2.20
N THR A 50 -2.52 -7.95 -0.87
CA THR A 50 -3.47 -7.36 0.07
C THR A 50 -3.54 -5.85 -0.11
N TRP A 51 -2.40 -5.18 -0.23
CA TRP A 51 -2.37 -3.74 -0.45
C TRP A 51 -3.07 -3.36 -1.75
N ALA A 52 -2.77 -4.07 -2.83
CA ALA A 52 -3.39 -3.82 -4.13
C ALA A 52 -4.90 -4.02 -4.07
N ALA A 53 -5.36 -5.05 -3.39
CA ALA A 53 -6.79 -5.33 -3.23
C ALA A 53 -7.50 -4.24 -2.42
N VAL A 54 -6.91 -3.79 -1.32
CA VAL A 54 -7.49 -2.72 -0.49
C VAL A 54 -7.62 -1.43 -1.29
N LEU A 55 -6.64 -1.12 -2.12
CA LEU A 55 -6.62 0.10 -2.95
C LEU A 55 -7.34 -0.07 -4.29
N ASP A 56 -7.78 -1.27 -4.60
CA ASP A 56 -8.46 -1.58 -5.87
C ASP A 56 -7.62 -1.18 -7.09
N VAL A 57 -6.37 -1.55 -7.06
CA VAL A 57 -5.43 -1.36 -8.18
C VAL A 57 -4.73 -2.68 -8.48
N LYS A 58 -4.15 -2.78 -9.67
CA LYS A 58 -3.38 -3.96 -10.01
C LYS A 58 -2.05 -3.96 -9.28
N HIS A 59 -1.58 -5.14 -8.92
CA HIS A 59 -0.29 -5.30 -8.24
C HIS A 59 0.84 -4.57 -8.99
N ASP A 60 0.93 -4.76 -10.30
CA ASP A 60 2.01 -4.19 -11.09
C ASP A 60 1.90 -2.68 -11.30
N GLU A 61 0.73 -2.11 -11.05
CA GLU A 61 0.54 -0.66 -11.05
C GLU A 61 1.04 -0.03 -9.75
N LEU A 62 0.96 -0.76 -8.64
CA LEU A 62 1.30 -0.25 -7.31
C LEU A 62 2.76 -0.48 -6.93
N PHE A 63 3.36 -1.56 -7.43
CA PHE A 63 4.72 -1.97 -7.03
C PHE A 63 5.68 -2.01 -8.21
N TYR A 64 6.96 -1.81 -7.89
CA TYR A 64 8.04 -1.92 -8.88
C TYR A 64 9.30 -2.54 -8.31
#